data_d25ec4a639b5e57c9c32f658ceb9b821
#
_entry.id   d25ec4a639b5e57c9c32f658ceb9b821
#
_cell.length_a   1.000
_cell.length_b   1.000
_cell.length_c   1.000
_cell.angle_alpha   90.00
_cell.angle_beta   90.00
_cell.angle_gamma   90.00
#
_symmetry.space_group_name_H-M   'P 1'
#
loop_
_entity.id
_entity.type
_entity.pdbx_description
1 polymer ?
#
loop_
_entity_poly.entity_id
_entity_poly.type
_entity_poly.pdbx_seq_one_letter_code
_entity_poly.pdbx_strand_id
1 'polypeptide(L)'
;MARISGVDLPREKRVEIGLTYIYGIGRASSNRILTEAGVNPDTRVKDLTDDEVKKLAAIIADTQTVEGDLRREIAMNIKRLQEIGCYRGIRHRKSLPVRGQKTKTNASTRKGPRKTVANKKK
;
A
#
# COMPACT_ATOMS: atom_id res chain seq x y z
N MET A 1 11.90 2.15 -19.93
CA MET A 1 10.87 2.29 -18.88
C MET A 1 11.38 1.65 -17.59
N ALA A 2 11.37 2.39 -16.51
CA ALA A 2 11.87 1.86 -15.23
C ALA A 2 10.83 0.96 -14.57
N ARG A 3 11.28 -0.19 -14.13
CA ARG A 3 10.41 -1.16 -13.44
C ARG A 3 11.10 -1.62 -12.17
N ILE A 4 10.43 -1.41 -11.03
CA ILE A 4 10.97 -1.78 -9.73
C ILE A 4 9.92 -2.55 -8.96
N SER A 5 10.31 -3.65 -8.35
CA SER A 5 9.41 -4.51 -7.56
C SER A 5 8.17 -4.96 -8.36
N GLY A 6 8.34 -5.16 -9.66
CA GLY A 6 7.25 -5.57 -10.54
C GLY A 6 6.31 -4.46 -10.97
N VAL A 7 6.61 -3.22 -10.62
CA VAL A 7 5.76 -2.07 -10.95
C VAL A 7 6.43 -1.20 -11.99
N ASP A 8 5.71 -0.89 -13.06
CA ASP A 8 6.19 0.04 -14.07
C ASP A 8 5.98 1.47 -13.56
N LEU A 9 7.07 2.22 -13.44
CA LEU A 9 6.99 3.58 -12.93
C LEU A 9 6.55 4.54 -14.04
N PRO A 10 5.76 5.57 -13.72
CA PRO A 10 5.32 6.54 -14.74
C PRO A 10 6.51 7.38 -15.22
N ARG A 11 6.71 7.41 -16.53
CA ARG A 11 7.88 8.05 -17.13
C ARG A 11 7.90 9.56 -16.96
N GLU A 12 6.72 10.18 -16.96
CA GLU A 12 6.59 11.63 -16.94
C GLU A 12 6.73 12.24 -15.54
N LYS A 13 6.67 11.43 -14.51
CA LYS A 13 6.72 11.90 -13.13
C LYS A 13 8.16 11.97 -12.62
N ARG A 14 8.39 12.87 -11.65
CA ARG A 14 9.68 12.88 -10.95
C ARG A 14 9.85 11.55 -10.21
N VAL A 15 11.08 11.14 -10.03
CA VAL A 15 11.35 9.85 -9.38
C VAL A 15 10.78 9.80 -7.95
N GLU A 16 10.79 10.92 -7.24
CA GLU A 16 10.18 11.02 -5.91
C GLU A 16 8.72 10.59 -5.92
N ILE A 17 7.98 11.07 -6.89
CA ILE A 17 6.56 10.73 -7.02
C ILE A 17 6.38 9.36 -7.66
N GLY A 18 7.22 9.02 -8.61
CA GLY A 18 7.14 7.72 -9.29
C GLY A 18 7.28 6.55 -8.35
N LEU A 19 8.17 6.64 -7.37
CA LEU A 19 8.34 5.56 -6.39
C LEU A 19 7.10 5.34 -5.53
N THR A 20 6.28 6.35 -5.35
CA THR A 20 5.05 6.19 -4.55
C THR A 20 3.99 5.33 -5.23
N TYR A 21 4.18 5.00 -6.51
CA TYR A 21 3.30 4.07 -7.21
C TYR A 21 3.51 2.62 -6.77
N ILE A 22 4.60 2.35 -6.05
CA ILE A 22 4.86 1.03 -5.48
C ILE A 22 4.08 0.92 -4.17
N TYR A 23 3.27 -0.12 -4.04
CA TYR A 23 2.48 -0.33 -2.82
C TYR A 23 3.41 -0.48 -1.62
N GLY A 24 3.24 0.33 -0.61
CA GLY A 24 4.06 0.34 0.58
C GLY A 24 5.09 1.46 0.64
N ILE A 25 5.27 2.19 -0.44
CA ILE A 25 6.18 3.34 -0.47
C ILE A 25 5.37 4.61 -0.58
N GLY A 26 5.45 5.44 0.46
CA GLY A 26 4.87 6.76 0.45
C GLY A 26 5.95 7.80 0.16
N ARG A 27 5.57 9.05 0.21
CA ARG A 27 6.47 10.15 -0.14
C ARG A 27 7.69 10.22 0.79
N ALA A 28 7.50 10.02 2.09
CA ALA A 28 8.60 10.05 3.05
C ALA A 28 9.58 8.90 2.82
N SER A 29 9.06 7.69 2.56
CA SER A 29 9.90 6.53 2.26
C SER A 29 10.64 6.73 0.95
N SER A 30 9.98 7.32 -0.05
CA SER A 30 10.58 7.64 -1.33
C SER A 30 11.78 8.57 -1.14
N ASN A 31 11.63 9.65 -0.38
CA ASN A 31 12.71 10.58 -0.13
C ASN A 31 13.89 9.93 0.58
N ARG A 32 13.61 9.07 1.54
CA ARG A 32 14.64 8.35 2.27
C ARG A 32 15.44 7.42 1.35
N ILE A 33 14.74 6.70 0.50
CA ILE A 33 15.37 5.79 -0.46
C ILE A 33 16.26 6.56 -1.43
N LEU A 34 15.77 7.69 -1.95
CA LEU A 34 16.55 8.52 -2.87
C LEU A 34 17.78 9.10 -2.20
N THR A 35 17.70 9.50 -0.95
CA THR A 35 18.84 10.01 -0.20
C THR A 35 19.90 8.93 -0.05
N GLU A 36 19.51 7.71 0.31
CA GLU A 36 20.44 6.59 0.44
C GLU A 36 21.11 6.23 -0.88
N ALA A 37 20.36 6.30 -1.97
CA ALA A 37 20.89 5.97 -3.29
C ALA A 37 21.72 7.11 -3.90
N GLY A 38 21.61 8.31 -3.36
CA GLY A 38 22.29 9.48 -3.91
C GLY A 38 21.67 9.95 -5.21
N VAL A 39 20.39 9.70 -5.42
CA VAL A 39 19.68 10.09 -6.65
C VAL A 39 18.92 11.39 -6.39
N ASN A 40 18.98 12.30 -7.37
CA ASN A 40 18.25 13.57 -7.28
C ASN A 40 16.74 13.31 -7.35
N PRO A 41 15.96 13.72 -6.34
CA PRO A 41 14.52 13.47 -6.34
C PRO A 41 13.76 14.18 -7.46
N ASP A 42 14.34 15.21 -8.05
CA ASP A 42 13.68 15.96 -9.14
C ASP A 42 13.91 15.33 -10.52
N THR A 43 14.73 14.30 -10.63
CA THR A 43 14.96 13.59 -11.88
C THR A 43 13.68 12.90 -12.33
N ARG A 44 13.32 13.07 -13.61
CA ARG A 44 12.17 12.34 -14.17
C ARG A 44 12.50 10.86 -14.30
N VAL A 45 11.49 10.01 -14.15
CA VAL A 45 11.70 8.56 -14.24
C VAL A 45 12.33 8.18 -15.57
N LYS A 46 11.92 8.82 -16.65
CA LYS A 46 12.47 8.55 -17.99
C LYS A 46 13.96 8.88 -18.12
N ASP A 47 14.47 9.77 -17.27
CA ASP A 47 15.86 10.22 -17.32
C ASP A 47 16.77 9.44 -16.38
N LEU A 48 16.23 8.45 -15.66
CA LEU A 48 17.05 7.62 -14.78
C LEU A 48 17.97 6.69 -15.58
N THR A 49 19.21 6.56 -15.11
CA THR A 49 20.16 5.61 -15.70
C THR A 49 19.86 4.20 -15.17
N ASP A 50 20.33 3.19 -15.90
CA ASP A 50 20.19 1.81 -15.45
C ASP A 50 20.84 1.56 -14.09
N ASP A 51 21.99 2.18 -13.85
CA ASP A 51 22.68 2.07 -12.56
C ASP A 51 21.87 2.65 -11.43
N GLU A 52 21.23 3.80 -11.66
CA GLU A 52 20.37 4.43 -10.66
C GLU A 52 19.16 3.54 -10.35
N VAL A 53 18.55 2.96 -11.38
CA VAL A 53 17.42 2.04 -11.20
C VAL A 53 17.84 0.83 -10.38
N LYS A 54 19.01 0.27 -10.66
CA LYS A 54 19.54 -0.87 -9.90
C LYS A 54 19.79 -0.53 -8.44
N LYS A 55 20.35 0.64 -8.17
CA LYS A 55 20.58 1.09 -6.79
C LYS A 55 19.27 1.23 -6.03
N LEU A 56 18.28 1.85 -6.66
CA LEU A 56 16.96 2.01 -6.04
C LEU A 56 16.31 0.67 -5.76
N ALA A 57 16.37 -0.25 -6.71
CA ALA A 57 15.79 -1.57 -6.54
C ALA A 57 16.47 -2.34 -5.39
N ALA A 58 17.78 -2.25 -5.29
CA ALA A 58 18.52 -2.93 -4.22
C ALA A 58 18.15 -2.37 -2.85
N ILE A 59 18.05 -1.05 -2.71
CA ILE A 59 17.71 -0.42 -1.44
C ILE A 59 16.29 -0.79 -1.03
N ILE A 60 15.36 -0.77 -1.99
CA ILE A 60 13.97 -1.14 -1.71
C ILE A 60 13.88 -2.60 -1.25
N ALA A 61 14.60 -3.49 -1.91
CA ALA A 61 14.60 -4.91 -1.53
C ALA A 61 15.12 -5.13 -0.12
N ASP A 62 16.14 -4.35 0.29
CA ASP A 62 16.77 -4.52 1.60
C ASP A 62 15.98 -3.87 2.74
N THR A 63 15.35 -2.74 2.51
CA THR A 63 14.81 -1.92 3.60
C THR A 63 13.29 -1.83 3.65
N GLN A 64 12.60 -2.19 2.57
CA GLN A 64 11.15 -2.02 2.50
C GLN A 64 10.44 -3.34 2.22
N THR A 65 9.30 -3.50 2.87
CA THR A 65 8.36 -4.57 2.51
C THR A 65 7.30 -3.95 1.60
N VAL A 66 7.24 -4.38 0.36
CA VAL A 66 6.38 -3.73 -0.65
C VAL A 66 5.58 -4.75 -1.44
N GLU A 67 4.58 -4.24 -2.14
CA GLU A 67 3.73 -4.99 -3.08
C GLU A 67 3.20 -6.30 -2.50
N GLY A 68 3.38 -7.41 -3.20
CA GLY A 68 2.84 -8.69 -2.78
C GLY A 68 3.25 -9.12 -1.37
N ASP A 69 4.50 -8.86 -1.00
CA ASP A 69 5.00 -9.21 0.34
C ASP A 69 4.28 -8.40 1.41
N LEU A 70 4.08 -7.10 1.18
CA LEU A 70 3.36 -6.26 2.12
C LEU A 70 1.89 -6.66 2.22
N ARG A 71 1.27 -6.93 1.08
CA ARG A 71 -0.13 -7.38 1.07
C ARG A 71 -0.32 -8.67 1.84
N ARG A 72 0.63 -9.60 1.67
CA ARG A 72 0.61 -10.87 2.40
C ARG A 72 0.77 -10.64 3.89
N GLU A 73 1.69 -9.77 4.28
CA GLU A 73 1.90 -9.44 5.69
C GLU A 73 0.65 -8.85 6.34
N ILE A 74 0.00 -7.91 5.65
CA ILE A 74 -1.23 -7.30 6.16
C ILE A 74 -2.32 -8.35 6.29
N ALA A 75 -2.49 -9.20 5.29
CA ALA A 75 -3.49 -10.26 5.32
C ALA A 75 -3.25 -11.23 6.49
N MET A 76 -1.99 -11.59 6.73
CA MET A 76 -1.63 -12.45 7.84
C MET A 76 -1.90 -11.79 9.20
N ASN A 77 -1.62 -10.50 9.32
CA ASN A 77 -1.88 -9.76 10.54
C ASN A 77 -3.37 -9.71 10.86
N ILE A 78 -4.19 -9.48 9.84
CA ILE A 78 -5.64 -9.47 10.00
C ILE A 78 -6.14 -10.86 10.39
N LYS A 79 -5.64 -11.89 9.72
CA LYS A 79 -6.00 -13.27 10.03
C LYS A 79 -5.65 -13.63 11.47
N ARG A 80 -4.49 -13.19 11.94
CA ARG A 80 -4.08 -13.41 13.32
C ARG A 80 -5.04 -12.76 14.30
N LEU A 81 -5.46 -11.52 14.02
CA LEU A 81 -6.43 -10.83 14.87
C LEU A 81 -7.76 -11.59 14.93
N GLN A 82 -8.20 -12.12 13.80
CA GLN A 82 -9.42 -12.91 13.74
C GLN A 82 -9.30 -14.22 14.52
N GLU A 83 -8.16 -14.88 14.43
CA GLU A 83 -7.92 -16.15 15.13
C GLU A 83 -7.84 -15.96 16.64
N ILE A 84 -7.23 -14.87 17.09
CA ILE A 84 -7.15 -14.56 18.51
C ILE A 84 -8.54 -14.27 19.09
N GLY A 85 -9.46 -13.77 18.26
CA GLY A 85 -10.81 -13.45 18.71
C GLY A 85 -10.92 -12.13 19.45
N CYS A 86 -9.95 -11.22 19.28
CA CYS A 86 -10.02 -9.91 19.89
C CYS A 86 -11.06 -9.03 19.20
N TYR A 87 -11.40 -7.91 19.81
CA TYR A 87 -12.40 -7.01 19.25
C TYR A 87 -12.07 -6.59 17.81
N ARG A 88 -10.82 -6.20 17.55
CA ARG A 88 -10.42 -5.81 16.20
C ARG A 88 -10.60 -6.95 15.20
N GLY A 89 -10.25 -8.17 15.60
CA GLY A 89 -10.42 -9.34 14.75
C GLY A 89 -11.88 -9.61 14.42
N ILE A 90 -12.75 -9.46 15.40
CA ILE A 90 -14.19 -9.64 15.19
C ILE A 90 -14.72 -8.60 14.21
N ARG A 91 -14.26 -7.34 14.30
CA ARG A 91 -14.67 -6.30 13.37
C ARG A 91 -14.22 -6.63 11.94
N HIS A 92 -13.00 -7.15 11.77
CA HIS A 92 -12.53 -7.58 10.44
C HIS A 92 -13.37 -8.74 9.90
N ARG A 93 -13.69 -9.70 10.76
CA ARG A 93 -14.50 -10.86 10.35
C ARG A 93 -15.88 -10.45 9.85
N LYS A 94 -16.46 -9.45 10.49
CA LYS A 94 -17.80 -8.96 10.15
C LYS A 94 -17.78 -7.85 9.10
N SER A 95 -16.62 -7.50 8.57
CA SER A 95 -16.45 -6.41 7.60
C SER A 95 -16.99 -5.08 8.11
N LEU A 96 -16.68 -4.77 9.35
CA LEU A 96 -17.11 -3.54 10.00
C LEU A 96 -15.91 -2.63 10.27
N PRO A 97 -16.12 -1.31 10.42
CA PRO A 97 -15.02 -0.40 10.77
C PRO A 97 -14.35 -0.82 12.07
N VAL A 98 -13.02 -0.73 12.10
CA VAL A 98 -12.20 -1.24 13.19
C VAL A 98 -11.83 -0.17 14.22
N ARG A 99 -11.85 1.11 13.79
CA ARG A 99 -11.36 2.21 14.62
C ARG A 99 -12.46 3.02 15.32
N GLY A 100 -13.57 2.38 15.66
CA GLY A 100 -14.63 3.04 16.42
C GLY A 100 -15.51 3.97 15.61
N GLN A 101 -15.49 3.86 14.29
CA GLN A 101 -16.33 4.70 13.44
C GLN A 101 -17.79 4.30 13.52
N LYS A 102 -18.65 5.25 13.24
CA LYS A 102 -20.07 4.96 13.20
C LYS A 102 -20.41 4.03 12.05
N THR A 103 -21.30 3.08 12.29
CA THR A 103 -21.71 2.11 11.28
C THR A 103 -23.03 2.48 10.60
N LYS A 104 -23.78 3.40 11.17
CA LYS A 104 -25.05 3.83 10.61
C LYS A 104 -24.91 4.63 9.33
N THR A 105 -23.80 5.36 9.22
CA THR A 105 -23.52 6.20 8.05
C THR A 105 -22.09 5.99 7.63
N ASN A 106 -21.80 6.28 6.37
CA ASN A 106 -20.42 6.37 5.86
C ASN A 106 -19.50 5.19 6.17
N ALA A 107 -20.04 3.98 6.32
CA ALA A 107 -19.24 2.79 6.56
C ALA A 107 -19.12 1.91 5.32
N SER A 108 -19.44 2.44 4.14
CA SER A 108 -19.49 1.64 2.91
C SER A 108 -18.13 1.10 2.48
N THR A 109 -17.02 1.77 2.85
CA THR A 109 -15.68 1.29 2.52
C THR A 109 -15.42 -0.10 3.12
N ARG A 110 -15.91 -0.35 4.34
CA ARG A 110 -15.74 -1.66 4.99
C ARG A 110 -16.92 -2.57 4.78
N LYS A 111 -18.14 -2.04 4.84
CA LYS A 111 -19.37 -2.84 4.70
C LYS A 111 -19.70 -3.14 3.24
N GLY A 112 -19.10 -2.40 2.33
CA GLY A 112 -19.40 -2.52 0.92
C GLY A 112 -20.63 -1.70 0.51
N PRO A 113 -21.03 -1.82 -0.75
CA PRO A 113 -22.19 -1.08 -1.25
C PRO A 113 -23.46 -1.45 -0.48
N ARG A 114 -24.39 -0.50 -0.44
CA ARG A 114 -25.67 -0.70 0.19
C ARG A 114 -26.41 -1.86 -0.49
N LYS A 115 -26.91 -2.78 0.34
CA LYS A 115 -27.63 -3.95 -0.17
C LYS A 115 -29.06 -3.95 0.33
N THR A 116 -29.98 -4.24 -0.58
CA THR A 116 -31.37 -4.45 -0.22
C THR A 116 -31.61 -5.95 -0.05
N VAL A 117 -32.16 -6.32 1.11
CA VAL A 117 -32.48 -7.72 1.38
C VAL A 117 -33.97 -7.90 1.12
N ALA A 118 -34.29 -8.65 0.09
CA ALA A 118 -35.69 -8.78 -0.37
C ALA A 118 -36.65 -9.33 0.68
N ASN A 119 -36.17 -10.24 1.49
CA ASN A 119 -37.03 -10.90 2.50
C ASN A 119 -36.91 -10.28 3.88
N LYS A 120 -36.20 -9.19 4.01
CA LYS A 120 -36.02 -8.58 5.29
C LYS A 120 -37.28 -7.91 5.80
N LYS A 121 -37.73 -8.34 6.96
CA LYS A 121 -38.85 -7.72 7.63
C LYS A 121 -38.41 -6.75 8.68
N LYS A 122 -39.17 -5.70 8.86
CA LYS A 122 -38.84 -4.69 9.85
C LYS A 122 -39.69 -4.82 11.08
#